data_1d7d42f5b7a5541d91777bbfc0e32cad
#
_entry.id   1d7d42f5b7a5541d91777bbfc0e32cad
#
_cell.length_a   1.000
_cell.length_b   1.000
_cell.length_c   1.000
_cell.angle_alpha   90.00
_cell.angle_beta   90.00
_cell.angle_gamma   90.00
#
_symmetry.space_group_name_H-M   'P 1'
#
loop_
_entity.id
_entity.type
_entity.pdbx_description
1 polymer ?
#
loop_
_entity_poly.entity_id
_entity_poly.type
_entity_poly.pdbx_seq_one_letter_code
_entity_poly.pdbx_strand_id
1 'polypeptide(L)'
;MSDEKNRSSISLADDFLFGELRPDHKVPATPAPPPPLGPLSAFVGDWVGNGFNTIFRPDSTATPTPLPNPVPPPPPPRDNILELNLTSETLSFSKTLGSVPNRGTGTQPDAFLNGVPYVQTINDITIHGEKVGIHFEPGMWIHVPSTTIPALGETVTRMASIPHGTTIEAQGLVTPAQAGPPNIAAVDITPFLTANNATKIKFASQTASNPNTPRIPQDLGPFITRGTITQAMLDDPNSLLRAHISKQTILSTTTVFISTAPPPPPGLFGGGTDNIAFLLGQANAAAPNAQSTQMIAVFWIETVQAVLEVGPYKVGDPPILVRAKPSIAGQKVARFSVTPPFDLDAPRKITVTFTQIQYTQT
;
A
#
# COMPACT_ATOMS: atom_id res chain seq x y z
N MET A 1 -48.48 29.26 4.30
CA MET A 1 -48.27 29.57 2.88
C MET A 1 -46.79 29.55 2.68
N SER A 2 -46.22 28.46 2.62
CA SER A 2 -45.79 27.47 1.61
C SER A 2 -44.69 28.00 0.74
N ASP A 3 -43.44 27.83 1.19
CA ASP A 3 -42.20 27.91 0.39
C ASP A 3 -42.01 26.65 -0.46
N GLU A 4 -42.84 26.50 -1.47
CA GLU A 4 -42.79 25.40 -2.43
C GLU A 4 -42.33 25.87 -3.81
N LYS A 5 -41.39 26.83 -3.86
CA LYS A 5 -40.89 27.32 -5.15
C LYS A 5 -39.36 27.39 -5.12
N ASN A 6 -38.69 26.25 -5.31
CA ASN A 6 -37.44 26.13 -6.06
C ASN A 6 -36.92 24.70 -6.12
N ARG A 7 -37.73 23.76 -6.52
CA ARG A 7 -37.22 22.51 -7.06
C ARG A 7 -37.06 22.70 -8.55
N SER A 8 -35.82 22.88 -9.00
CA SER A 8 -35.51 22.75 -10.42
C SER A 8 -35.75 21.27 -10.78
N SER A 9 -36.86 20.98 -11.45
CA SER A 9 -37.09 19.65 -12.00
C SER A 9 -36.13 19.47 -13.18
N ILE A 10 -35.24 18.48 -13.08
CA ILE A 10 -34.50 18.02 -14.26
C ILE A 10 -35.51 17.21 -15.09
N SER A 11 -35.81 17.72 -16.28
CA SER A 11 -36.59 16.97 -17.25
C SER A 11 -35.64 16.03 -17.99
N LEU A 12 -35.83 14.73 -17.81
CA LEU A 12 -35.13 13.71 -18.57
C LEU A 12 -35.87 13.45 -19.88
N ALA A 13 -35.14 13.08 -20.94
CA ALA A 13 -35.76 12.69 -22.20
C ALA A 13 -36.70 11.49 -22.00
N ASP A 14 -37.79 11.43 -22.76
CA ASP A 14 -38.83 10.40 -22.61
C ASP A 14 -38.29 8.96 -22.79
N ASP A 15 -37.16 8.79 -23.45
CA ASP A 15 -36.47 7.52 -23.68
C ASP A 15 -35.36 7.25 -22.64
N PHE A 16 -35.18 8.13 -21.65
CA PHE A 16 -34.21 7.92 -20.59
C PHE A 16 -34.73 6.90 -19.56
N LEU A 17 -34.11 5.75 -19.53
CA LEU A 17 -34.39 4.69 -18.56
C LEU A 17 -33.32 4.66 -17.48
N PHE A 18 -33.72 5.01 -16.28
CA PHE A 18 -32.85 5.03 -15.10
C PHE A 18 -32.86 3.64 -14.44
N GLY A 19 -31.69 3.02 -14.34
CA GLY A 19 -31.50 1.87 -13.45
C GLY A 19 -31.71 0.48 -14.05
N GLU A 20 -31.96 0.32 -15.37
CA GLU A 20 -32.03 -1.00 -16.00
C GLU A 20 -30.92 -1.22 -17.01
N LEU A 21 -30.06 -2.20 -16.74
CA LEU A 21 -29.27 -2.86 -17.78
C LEU A 21 -30.22 -3.76 -18.56
N ARG A 22 -30.68 -3.32 -19.74
CA ARG A 22 -31.55 -4.15 -20.58
C ARG A 22 -30.79 -5.39 -21.07
N PRO A 23 -31.33 -6.59 -20.83
CA PRO A 23 -30.69 -7.84 -21.28
C PRO A 23 -30.58 -7.97 -22.80
N ASP A 24 -31.35 -7.19 -23.55
CA ASP A 24 -31.45 -7.20 -25.01
C ASP A 24 -30.55 -6.18 -25.72
N HIS A 25 -29.77 -5.40 -25.01
CA HIS A 25 -28.65 -4.71 -25.63
C HIS A 25 -27.74 -5.75 -26.26
N LYS A 26 -27.74 -5.80 -27.58
CA LYS A 26 -26.79 -6.62 -28.36
C LYS A 26 -25.40 -6.19 -27.89
N VAL A 27 -24.84 -6.96 -26.98
CA VAL A 27 -23.42 -6.91 -26.68
C VAL A 27 -22.73 -7.08 -28.03
N PRO A 28 -21.86 -6.15 -28.47
CA PRO A 28 -21.09 -6.34 -29.68
C PRO A 28 -20.51 -7.73 -29.68
N ALA A 29 -20.63 -8.45 -30.78
CA ALA A 29 -20.10 -9.80 -30.89
C ALA A 29 -18.65 -9.82 -30.41
N THR A 30 -18.39 -10.50 -29.32
CA THR A 30 -17.10 -10.66 -28.69
C THR A 30 -16.43 -9.32 -28.31
N PRO A 31 -16.61 -8.81 -27.10
CA PRO A 31 -15.80 -7.68 -26.64
C PRO A 31 -14.33 -7.98 -26.84
N ALA A 32 -13.56 -7.01 -27.31
CA ALA A 32 -12.12 -7.16 -27.35
C ALA A 32 -11.64 -7.60 -25.95
N PRO A 33 -10.67 -8.53 -25.86
CA PRO A 33 -10.15 -8.95 -24.58
C PRO A 33 -9.67 -7.69 -23.80
N PRO A 34 -9.88 -7.65 -22.47
CA PRO A 34 -9.44 -6.50 -21.69
C PRO A 34 -7.92 -6.32 -21.84
N PRO A 35 -7.42 -5.09 -21.84
CA PRO A 35 -5.98 -4.85 -21.85
C PRO A 35 -5.32 -5.59 -20.68
N PRO A 36 -4.06 -6.01 -20.82
CA PRO A 36 -3.37 -6.73 -19.77
C PRO A 36 -3.25 -5.86 -18.50
N LEU A 37 -3.30 -6.48 -17.35
CA LEU A 37 -3.00 -5.81 -16.08
C LEU A 37 -1.51 -5.47 -15.92
N GLY A 38 -0.66 -6.02 -16.80
CA GLY A 38 0.77 -5.91 -16.64
C GLY A 38 1.23 -6.44 -15.26
N PRO A 39 2.10 -5.73 -14.55
CA PRO A 39 2.61 -6.15 -13.25
C PRO A 39 1.52 -6.22 -12.16
N LEU A 40 0.41 -5.51 -12.33
CA LEU A 40 -0.70 -5.53 -11.37
C LEU A 40 -1.41 -6.89 -11.31
N SER A 41 -1.17 -7.77 -12.26
CA SER A 41 -1.71 -9.14 -12.23
C SER A 41 -1.27 -9.92 -10.99
N ALA A 42 -0.08 -9.61 -10.47
CA ALA A 42 0.46 -10.22 -9.26
C ALA A 42 -0.22 -9.75 -7.96
N PHE A 43 -0.98 -8.66 -8.00
CA PHE A 43 -1.71 -8.16 -6.83
C PHE A 43 -3.00 -8.91 -6.55
N VAL A 44 -3.65 -9.47 -7.57
CA VAL A 44 -4.98 -10.08 -7.47
C VAL A 44 -5.01 -11.15 -6.37
N GLY A 45 -5.97 -11.02 -5.45
CA GLY A 45 -6.18 -11.96 -4.34
C GLY A 45 -6.16 -11.29 -2.97
N ASP A 46 -6.19 -12.12 -1.94
CA ASP A 46 -6.20 -11.69 -0.55
C ASP A 46 -4.82 -11.88 0.09
N TRP A 47 -4.32 -10.82 0.70
CA TRP A 47 -3.01 -10.78 1.32
C TRP A 47 -3.13 -10.50 2.81
N VAL A 48 -2.28 -11.13 3.59
CA VAL A 48 -2.13 -10.85 5.01
C VAL A 48 -0.65 -10.64 5.32
N GLY A 49 -0.37 -9.62 6.11
CA GLY A 49 0.98 -9.25 6.44
C GLY A 49 1.11 -8.66 7.83
N ASN A 50 2.32 -8.29 8.15
CA ASN A 50 2.65 -7.49 9.31
C ASN A 50 3.76 -6.52 8.95
N GLY A 51 3.84 -5.43 9.70
CA GLY A 51 4.77 -4.35 9.44
C GLY A 51 5.03 -3.50 10.67
N PHE A 52 5.59 -2.36 10.40
CA PHE A 52 5.92 -1.35 11.39
C PHE A 52 5.67 0.01 10.77
N ASN A 53 5.00 0.90 11.50
CA ASN A 53 4.88 2.29 11.08
C ASN A 53 5.33 3.27 12.14
N THR A 54 5.64 4.47 11.68
CA THR A 54 5.98 5.62 12.51
C THR A 54 5.09 6.78 12.13
N ILE A 55 4.52 7.43 13.13
CA ILE A 55 3.64 8.58 12.96
C ILE A 55 4.14 9.71 13.86
N PHE A 56 4.16 10.94 13.34
CA PHE A 56 4.42 12.12 14.16
C PHE A 56 3.09 12.77 14.50
N ARG A 57 2.69 12.63 15.78
CA ARG A 57 1.44 13.22 16.30
C ARG A 57 1.66 14.64 16.74
N PRO A 58 0.67 15.53 16.58
CA PRO A 58 0.77 16.90 17.05
C PRO A 58 0.92 16.95 18.58
N ASP A 59 1.77 17.86 19.06
CA ASP A 59 2.00 18.12 20.51
C ASP A 59 2.21 19.62 20.75
N SER A 60 1.27 20.41 20.28
CA SER A 60 1.25 21.86 20.55
C SER A 60 0.38 22.17 21.79
N THR A 61 0.47 23.39 22.28
CA THR A 61 -0.42 23.86 23.37
C THR A 61 -1.89 23.77 22.98
N ALA A 62 -2.22 23.95 21.68
CA ALA A 62 -3.59 23.88 21.19
C ALA A 62 -4.07 22.43 20.94
N THR A 63 -3.15 21.53 20.60
CA THR A 63 -3.44 20.12 20.26
C THR A 63 -2.43 19.20 20.93
N PRO A 64 -2.47 19.06 22.26
CA PRO A 64 -1.54 18.19 22.96
C PRO A 64 -1.87 16.72 22.67
N THR A 65 -0.81 15.91 22.52
CA THR A 65 -0.95 14.45 22.53
C THR A 65 -0.75 13.94 23.95
N PRO A 66 -1.75 13.34 24.60
CA PRO A 66 -1.61 12.82 25.94
C PRO A 66 -0.64 11.64 25.97
N LEU A 67 0.31 11.66 26.90
CA LEU A 67 1.19 10.54 27.18
C LEU A 67 0.59 9.69 28.30
N PRO A 68 0.64 8.34 28.19
CA PRO A 68 0.14 7.43 29.23
C PRO A 68 0.81 7.66 30.59
N ASN A 69 2.12 7.94 30.58
CA ASN A 69 2.91 8.29 31.77
C ASN A 69 3.60 9.62 31.54
N PRO A 70 3.30 10.67 32.32
CA PRO A 70 3.99 11.95 32.20
C PRO A 70 5.50 11.79 32.37
N VAL A 71 6.29 12.45 31.54
CA VAL A 71 7.75 12.50 31.67
C VAL A 71 8.12 13.58 32.68
N PRO A 72 8.83 13.27 33.78
CA PRO A 72 9.22 14.28 34.75
C PRO A 72 10.61 14.89 34.45
N PRO A 73 10.79 16.22 34.47
CA PRO A 73 9.72 17.21 34.38
C PRO A 73 9.03 17.11 33.03
N PRO A 74 7.74 17.37 32.92
CA PRO A 74 7.06 17.30 31.64
C PRO A 74 7.78 18.22 30.66
N PRO A 75 8.14 17.70 29.46
CA PRO A 75 8.76 18.54 28.46
C PRO A 75 7.77 19.63 28.04
N PRO A 76 8.23 20.82 27.66
CA PRO A 76 7.33 21.78 27.03
C PRO A 76 6.68 21.16 25.79
N PRO A 77 5.47 21.59 25.45
CA PRO A 77 4.84 21.15 24.18
C PRO A 77 5.81 21.31 23.02
N ARG A 78 5.88 20.31 22.20
CA ARG A 78 6.66 20.28 20.96
C ARG A 78 5.70 20.13 19.81
N ASP A 79 6.12 20.41 18.60
CA ASP A 79 5.23 20.33 17.46
C ASP A 79 4.77 18.90 17.16
N ASN A 80 5.56 17.89 17.56
CA ASN A 80 5.26 16.49 17.27
C ASN A 80 5.79 15.51 18.32
N ILE A 81 5.02 14.42 18.53
CA ILE A 81 5.43 13.24 19.30
C ILE A 81 5.53 12.04 18.36
N LEU A 82 6.60 11.26 18.48
CA LEU A 82 6.77 10.02 17.71
C LEU A 82 5.87 8.91 18.27
N GLU A 83 5.02 8.35 17.40
CA GLU A 83 4.26 7.14 17.65
C GLU A 83 4.81 6.00 16.80
N LEU A 84 5.01 4.84 17.43
CA LEU A 84 5.58 3.63 16.85
C LEU A 84 4.57 2.51 16.99
N ASN A 85 4.13 1.93 15.85
CA ASN A 85 3.17 0.84 15.85
C ASN A 85 3.74 -0.40 15.17
N LEU A 86 3.66 -1.53 15.86
CA LEU A 86 3.71 -2.84 15.21
C LEU A 86 2.34 -3.09 14.58
N THR A 87 2.30 -3.51 13.32
CA THR A 87 1.04 -3.60 12.59
C THR A 87 0.75 -5.00 12.07
N SER A 88 -0.54 -5.30 11.96
CA SER A 88 -1.06 -6.40 11.15
C SER A 88 -1.94 -5.82 10.05
N GLU A 89 -1.81 -6.37 8.85
CA GLU A 89 -2.47 -5.85 7.66
C GLU A 89 -3.23 -6.94 6.93
N THR A 90 -4.36 -6.55 6.34
CA THR A 90 -5.04 -7.28 5.28
C THR A 90 -5.16 -6.37 4.07
N LEU A 91 -4.88 -6.91 2.90
CA LEU A 91 -4.93 -6.21 1.63
C LEU A 91 -5.61 -7.12 0.62
N SER A 92 -6.83 -6.76 0.23
CA SER A 92 -7.67 -7.57 -0.65
C SER A 92 -7.85 -6.88 -1.98
N PHE A 93 -7.44 -7.53 -3.05
CA PHE A 93 -7.64 -7.08 -4.42
C PHE A 93 -8.75 -7.91 -5.07
N SER A 94 -9.80 -7.23 -5.52
CA SER A 94 -10.95 -7.87 -6.14
C SER A 94 -10.71 -8.18 -7.62
N LYS A 95 -11.76 -8.63 -8.30
CA LYS A 95 -11.70 -8.91 -9.72
C LYS A 95 -11.32 -7.66 -10.53
N THR A 96 -10.63 -7.88 -11.64
CA THR A 96 -10.22 -6.82 -12.56
C THR A 96 -11.41 -6.08 -13.16
N LEU A 97 -11.23 -4.80 -13.47
CA LEU A 97 -12.25 -3.95 -14.06
C LEU A 97 -12.60 -4.37 -15.50
N GLY A 98 -11.66 -5.00 -16.20
CA GLY A 98 -11.78 -5.25 -17.62
C GLY A 98 -11.31 -4.05 -18.46
N SER A 99 -11.92 -3.86 -19.63
CA SER A 99 -11.56 -2.78 -20.54
C SER A 99 -12.37 -1.52 -20.22
N VAL A 100 -11.71 -0.52 -19.60
CA VAL A 100 -12.34 0.76 -19.26
C VAL A 100 -11.83 1.84 -20.20
N PRO A 101 -12.70 2.46 -21.01
CA PRO A 101 -12.29 3.49 -21.95
C PRO A 101 -11.97 4.79 -21.22
N ASN A 102 -10.76 5.31 -21.43
CA ASN A 102 -10.37 6.69 -21.11
C ASN A 102 -10.41 7.50 -22.41
N ARG A 103 -11.34 8.45 -22.49
CA ARG A 103 -11.61 9.18 -23.73
C ARG A 103 -10.46 10.12 -24.07
N GLY A 104 -10.01 10.03 -25.31
CA GLY A 104 -9.03 10.94 -25.86
C GLY A 104 -9.58 12.36 -26.08
N THR A 105 -8.68 13.31 -26.25
CA THR A 105 -9.03 14.71 -26.51
C THR A 105 -8.25 15.23 -27.72
N GLY A 106 -8.94 15.88 -28.63
CA GLY A 106 -8.34 16.41 -29.86
C GLY A 106 -7.85 15.29 -30.77
N THR A 107 -6.53 15.20 -30.96
CA THR A 107 -5.90 14.16 -31.80
C THR A 107 -5.51 12.91 -31.01
N GLN A 108 -5.66 12.92 -29.69
CA GLN A 108 -5.37 11.78 -28.85
C GLN A 108 -6.47 10.72 -28.99
N PRO A 109 -6.16 9.48 -29.33
CA PRO A 109 -7.15 8.41 -29.37
C PRO A 109 -7.60 7.99 -27.97
N ASP A 110 -8.73 7.29 -27.89
CA ASP A 110 -9.14 6.64 -26.64
C ASP A 110 -8.06 5.64 -26.17
N ALA A 111 -7.78 5.67 -24.89
CA ALA A 111 -6.98 4.64 -24.24
C ALA A 111 -7.89 3.68 -23.45
N PHE A 112 -7.57 2.40 -23.47
CA PHE A 112 -8.33 1.41 -22.71
C PHE A 112 -7.48 0.96 -21.51
N LEU A 113 -8.03 1.18 -20.32
CA LEU A 113 -7.36 0.92 -19.05
C LEU A 113 -7.88 -0.39 -18.46
N ASN A 114 -7.04 -1.07 -17.69
CA ASN A 114 -7.45 -2.15 -16.82
C ASN A 114 -6.90 -1.93 -15.43
N GLY A 115 -7.61 -2.40 -14.41
CA GLY A 115 -7.22 -2.15 -13.04
C GLY A 115 -7.79 -3.15 -12.06
N VAL A 116 -7.38 -3.03 -10.82
CA VAL A 116 -7.81 -3.87 -9.70
C VAL A 116 -8.24 -3.00 -8.53
N PRO A 117 -9.53 -3.03 -8.16
CA PRO A 117 -10.00 -2.44 -6.91
C PRO A 117 -9.39 -3.16 -5.71
N TYR A 118 -9.14 -2.43 -4.62
CA TYR A 118 -8.62 -3.01 -3.39
C TYR A 118 -9.20 -2.38 -2.14
N VAL A 119 -9.07 -3.10 -1.04
CA VAL A 119 -9.30 -2.60 0.30
C VAL A 119 -8.12 -2.99 1.18
N GLN A 120 -7.55 -2.01 1.86
CA GLN A 120 -6.50 -2.19 2.85
C GLN A 120 -7.03 -1.89 4.25
N THR A 121 -6.69 -2.74 5.20
CA THR A 121 -6.97 -2.53 6.62
C THR A 121 -5.72 -2.79 7.42
N ILE A 122 -5.31 -1.82 8.24
CA ILE A 122 -4.16 -1.94 9.13
C ILE A 122 -4.62 -1.79 10.57
N ASN A 123 -4.12 -2.68 11.42
CA ASN A 123 -4.38 -2.64 12.85
C ASN A 123 -3.08 -2.52 13.60
N ASP A 124 -3.09 -1.70 14.65
CA ASP A 124 -2.04 -1.68 15.65
C ASP A 124 -2.13 -2.93 16.54
N ILE A 125 -1.01 -3.61 16.69
CA ILE A 125 -0.82 -4.80 17.54
C ILE A 125 0.34 -4.61 18.52
N THR A 126 0.73 -3.37 18.77
CA THR A 126 1.87 -3.03 19.64
C THR A 126 1.62 -3.52 21.06
N ILE A 127 0.38 -3.37 21.56
CA ILE A 127 -0.03 -3.91 22.85
C ILE A 127 -0.47 -5.35 22.67
N HIS A 128 0.20 -6.26 23.38
CA HIS A 128 -0.08 -7.68 23.28
C HIS A 128 -1.53 -7.99 23.69
N GLY A 129 -2.23 -8.68 22.80
CA GLY A 129 -3.65 -9.07 23.00
C GLY A 129 -4.65 -8.04 22.49
N GLU A 130 -4.21 -6.85 22.10
CA GLU A 130 -5.06 -5.85 21.49
C GLU A 130 -4.90 -5.84 19.97
N LYS A 131 -5.95 -5.41 19.29
CA LYS A 131 -5.97 -5.20 17.84
C LYS A 131 -6.85 -4.01 17.56
N VAL A 132 -6.24 -2.85 17.37
CA VAL A 132 -6.93 -1.57 17.17
C VAL A 132 -6.81 -1.16 15.71
N GLY A 133 -7.93 -0.92 15.03
CA GLY A 133 -7.92 -0.41 13.66
C GLY A 133 -7.33 1.00 13.62
N ILE A 134 -6.28 1.17 12.84
CA ILE A 134 -5.59 2.46 12.66
C ILE A 134 -5.62 2.96 11.23
N HIS A 135 -6.00 2.11 10.27
CA HIS A 135 -6.07 2.50 8.87
C HIS A 135 -7.10 1.68 8.11
N PHE A 136 -7.88 2.37 7.29
CA PHE A 136 -8.80 1.80 6.33
C PHE A 136 -8.70 2.58 5.02
N GLU A 137 -8.48 1.87 3.90
CA GLU A 137 -8.27 2.49 2.61
C GLU A 137 -8.90 1.65 1.50
N PRO A 138 -10.05 2.05 0.95
CA PRO A 138 -10.53 1.56 -0.33
C PRO A 138 -9.87 2.32 -1.47
N GLY A 139 -9.54 1.62 -2.54
CA GLY A 139 -8.89 2.25 -3.68
C GLY A 139 -8.85 1.37 -4.93
N MET A 140 -8.03 1.81 -5.88
CA MET A 140 -7.86 1.17 -7.16
C MET A 140 -6.44 1.34 -7.67
N TRP A 141 -5.88 0.27 -8.19
CA TRP A 141 -4.69 0.33 -9.02
C TRP A 141 -5.08 0.19 -10.48
N ILE A 142 -4.53 1.02 -11.34
CA ILE A 142 -4.78 1.03 -12.78
C ILE A 142 -3.47 0.89 -13.53
N HIS A 143 -3.46 0.00 -14.50
CA HIS A 143 -2.43 -0.08 -15.51
C HIS A 143 -2.82 0.83 -16.67
N VAL A 144 -1.96 1.81 -16.95
CA VAL A 144 -2.12 2.79 -18.02
C VAL A 144 -1.19 2.39 -19.16
N PRO A 145 -1.71 1.97 -20.30
CA PRO A 145 -0.88 1.55 -21.42
C PRO A 145 -0.14 2.74 -22.05
N SER A 146 0.93 2.45 -22.77
CA SER A 146 1.61 3.45 -23.57
C SER A 146 0.69 4.08 -24.62
N THR A 147 0.90 5.36 -24.92
CA THR A 147 0.16 6.09 -25.97
C THR A 147 1.08 6.50 -27.10
N THR A 148 0.52 6.75 -28.27
CA THR A 148 1.26 7.19 -29.46
C THR A 148 1.14 8.68 -29.72
N ILE A 149 0.04 9.30 -29.28
CA ILE A 149 -0.26 10.72 -29.45
C ILE A 149 -0.83 11.27 -28.12
N PRO A 150 -0.07 12.01 -27.31
CA PRO A 150 1.40 12.08 -27.36
C PRO A 150 2.06 10.71 -27.13
N ALA A 151 3.30 10.57 -27.54
CA ALA A 151 4.07 9.36 -27.29
C ALA A 151 4.52 9.31 -25.84
N LEU A 152 3.85 8.49 -25.03
CA LEU A 152 4.10 8.36 -23.59
C LEU A 152 4.25 6.88 -23.21
N GLY A 153 5.10 6.61 -22.25
CA GLY A 153 5.35 5.27 -21.76
C GLY A 153 4.21 4.71 -20.91
N GLU A 154 4.26 3.41 -20.70
CA GLU A 154 3.38 2.69 -19.78
C GLU A 154 3.60 3.12 -18.33
N THR A 155 2.52 3.29 -17.58
CA THR A 155 2.56 3.68 -16.16
C THR A 155 1.55 2.88 -15.35
N VAL A 156 1.64 3.01 -14.02
CA VAL A 156 0.62 2.55 -13.07
C VAL A 156 0.16 3.72 -12.22
N THR A 157 -1.11 3.70 -11.83
CA THR A 157 -1.66 4.67 -10.90
C THR A 157 -2.28 3.98 -9.70
N ARG A 158 -2.24 4.63 -8.54
CA ARG A 158 -2.98 4.25 -7.33
C ARG A 158 -3.86 5.42 -6.92
N MET A 159 -5.15 5.18 -6.93
CA MET A 159 -6.16 6.12 -6.45
C MET A 159 -6.84 5.53 -5.24
N ALA A 160 -6.92 6.27 -4.14
CA ALA A 160 -7.50 5.77 -2.92
C ALA A 160 -8.12 6.88 -2.08
N SER A 161 -9.07 6.50 -1.23
CA SER A 161 -9.62 7.36 -0.20
C SER A 161 -9.26 6.78 1.16
N ILE A 162 -8.67 7.62 2.00
CA ILE A 162 -8.45 7.32 3.41
C ILE A 162 -9.47 8.13 4.19
N PRO A 163 -10.64 7.57 4.59
CA PRO A 163 -11.75 8.35 5.16
C PRO A 163 -11.39 9.09 6.45
N HIS A 164 -10.36 8.63 7.15
CA HIS A 164 -9.86 9.23 8.38
C HIS A 164 -8.60 10.10 8.17
N GLY A 165 -8.22 10.34 6.93
CA GLY A 165 -6.98 11.04 6.58
C GLY A 165 -7.12 11.87 5.29
N THR A 166 -6.57 11.38 4.20
CA THR A 166 -6.46 12.10 2.92
C THR A 166 -6.87 11.21 1.74
N THR A 167 -6.83 11.78 0.55
CA THR A 167 -6.96 11.05 -0.71
C THR A 167 -5.58 10.81 -1.31
N ILE A 168 -5.35 9.63 -1.86
CA ILE A 168 -4.14 9.30 -2.62
C ILE A 168 -4.48 9.34 -4.11
N GLU A 169 -3.72 10.12 -4.87
CA GLU A 169 -3.68 10.14 -6.32
C GLU A 169 -2.21 10.07 -6.73
N ALA A 170 -1.72 8.86 -6.92
CA ALA A 170 -0.31 8.60 -7.18
C ALA A 170 -0.10 7.91 -8.51
N GLN A 171 1.01 8.23 -9.15
CA GLN A 171 1.41 7.66 -10.44
C GLN A 171 2.86 7.20 -10.39
N GLY A 172 3.20 6.23 -11.19
CA GLY A 172 4.57 5.77 -11.23
C GLY A 172 4.89 4.74 -12.30
N LEU A 173 6.03 4.13 -12.12
CA LEU A 173 6.65 3.25 -13.08
C LEU A 173 6.86 1.86 -12.48
N VAL A 174 6.93 0.89 -13.37
CA VAL A 174 7.26 -0.49 -13.05
C VAL A 174 8.58 -0.84 -13.73
N THR A 175 9.50 -1.41 -12.96
CA THR A 175 10.71 -1.98 -13.55
C THR A 175 10.42 -3.39 -14.06
N PRO A 176 11.02 -3.82 -15.17
CA PRO A 176 11.01 -5.22 -15.54
C PRO A 176 11.51 -6.11 -14.40
N ALA A 177 11.04 -7.36 -14.37
CA ALA A 177 11.50 -8.31 -13.37
C ALA A 177 13.02 -8.50 -13.42
N GLN A 178 13.66 -8.32 -12.27
CA GLN A 178 15.09 -8.53 -12.07
C GLN A 178 15.31 -9.85 -11.35
N ALA A 179 16.38 -10.57 -11.66
CA ALA A 179 16.74 -11.79 -10.94
C ALA A 179 17.19 -11.49 -9.51
N GLY A 180 16.75 -12.32 -8.55
CA GLY A 180 17.15 -12.25 -7.16
C GLY A 180 16.32 -11.28 -6.29
N PRO A 181 16.80 -11.03 -5.06
CA PRO A 181 16.12 -10.18 -4.08
C PRO A 181 16.18 -8.70 -4.46
N PRO A 182 15.21 -7.89 -3.96
CA PRO A 182 15.21 -6.46 -4.17
C PRO A 182 16.37 -5.77 -3.44
N ASN A 183 16.81 -4.64 -4.01
CA ASN A 183 17.62 -3.69 -3.28
C ASN A 183 16.70 -2.73 -2.52
N ILE A 184 16.47 -3.01 -1.23
CA ILE A 184 15.64 -2.18 -0.36
C ILE A 184 16.51 -1.11 0.29
N ALA A 185 16.43 0.12 -0.21
CA ALA A 185 17.19 1.24 0.31
C ALA A 185 16.79 1.59 1.76
N ALA A 186 17.70 2.16 2.52
CA ALA A 186 17.41 2.70 3.83
C ALA A 186 16.48 3.92 3.74
N VAL A 187 15.62 4.09 4.74
CA VAL A 187 14.73 5.23 4.90
C VAL A 187 15.04 5.93 6.21
N ASP A 188 15.41 7.21 6.13
CA ASP A 188 15.61 8.08 7.29
C ASP A 188 14.27 8.71 7.69
N ILE A 189 13.74 8.31 8.84
CA ILE A 189 12.48 8.84 9.39
C ILE A 189 12.67 10.17 10.13
N THR A 190 13.89 10.70 10.22
CA THR A 190 14.13 11.96 10.93
C THR A 190 13.39 13.09 10.24
N PRO A 191 12.45 13.77 10.90
CA PRO A 191 11.72 14.89 10.32
C PRO A 191 12.64 16.00 9.84
N PHE A 192 12.17 16.78 8.92
CA PHE A 192 12.91 17.93 8.36
C PHE A 192 11.99 19.14 8.20
N LEU A 193 12.57 20.31 8.10
CA LEU A 193 11.83 21.52 7.81
C LEU A 193 11.34 21.52 6.37
N THR A 194 10.05 21.77 6.14
CA THR A 194 9.47 21.85 4.79
C THR A 194 10.13 22.89 3.91
N ALA A 195 10.64 23.98 4.51
CA ALA A 195 11.39 25.01 3.80
C ALA A 195 12.81 24.58 3.41
N ASN A 196 13.37 23.56 4.08
CA ASN A 196 14.72 23.06 3.81
C ASN A 196 14.83 21.61 4.29
N ASN A 197 14.67 20.67 3.39
CA ASN A 197 14.73 19.23 3.69
C ASN A 197 16.11 18.73 4.15
N ALA A 198 17.17 19.50 3.96
CA ALA A 198 18.49 19.19 4.51
C ALA A 198 18.58 19.47 6.03
N THR A 199 17.68 20.30 6.56
CA THR A 199 17.63 20.61 7.99
C THR A 199 16.81 19.55 8.74
N LYS A 200 17.50 18.57 9.32
CA LYS A 200 16.89 17.48 10.09
C LYS A 200 16.60 17.90 11.53
N ILE A 201 15.45 17.50 12.04
CA ILE A 201 15.02 17.71 13.43
C ILE A 201 15.17 16.38 14.16
N LYS A 202 16.26 16.19 14.89
CA LYS A 202 16.49 14.97 15.66
C LYS A 202 15.67 14.99 16.95
N PHE A 203 14.96 13.90 17.21
CA PHE A 203 14.19 13.70 18.43
C PHE A 203 14.90 12.72 19.36
N ALA A 204 14.97 13.04 20.65
CA ALA A 204 15.46 12.11 21.67
C ALA A 204 14.67 10.78 21.68
N SER A 205 13.41 10.84 21.29
CA SER A 205 12.50 9.70 21.14
C SER A 205 12.93 8.67 20.08
N GLN A 206 13.84 9.02 19.17
CA GLN A 206 14.44 8.07 18.20
C GLN A 206 15.50 7.17 18.84
N THR A 207 15.92 7.43 20.09
CA THR A 207 16.85 6.58 20.82
C THR A 207 16.07 5.51 21.58
N ALA A 208 16.15 4.26 21.17
CA ALA A 208 15.35 3.16 21.73
C ALA A 208 15.62 2.96 23.23
N SER A 209 16.88 3.03 23.66
CA SER A 209 17.31 2.86 25.04
C SER A 209 16.97 4.02 25.96
N ASN A 210 16.45 5.13 25.42
CA ASN A 210 16.06 6.27 26.25
C ASN A 210 14.64 6.04 26.79
N PRO A 211 14.44 5.72 28.07
CA PRO A 211 13.11 5.57 28.65
C PRO A 211 12.47 6.94 28.86
N ASN A 212 11.17 6.95 29.14
CA ASN A 212 10.42 8.16 29.52
C ASN A 212 10.60 9.34 28.56
N THR A 213 10.66 9.06 27.27
CA THR A 213 10.72 10.11 26.24
C THR A 213 9.31 10.45 25.73
N PRO A 214 9.11 11.62 25.12
CA PRO A 214 7.83 11.97 24.48
C PRO A 214 7.61 11.16 23.20
N ARG A 215 7.26 9.89 23.36
CA ARG A 215 6.87 8.96 22.30
C ARG A 215 5.80 8.00 22.80
N ILE A 216 5.21 7.24 21.88
CA ILE A 216 4.25 6.15 22.16
C ILE A 216 4.73 4.89 21.44
N PRO A 217 4.99 3.76 22.13
CA PRO A 217 5.08 3.60 23.59
C PRO A 217 6.27 4.36 24.17
N GLN A 218 6.12 4.90 25.40
CA GLN A 218 7.19 5.65 26.05
C GLN A 218 8.38 4.76 26.40
N ASP A 219 8.14 3.61 27.01
CA ASP A 219 9.15 2.61 27.33
C ASP A 219 9.24 1.54 26.24
N LEU A 220 10.36 1.47 25.55
CA LEU A 220 10.64 0.42 24.57
C LEU A 220 11.40 -0.78 25.14
N GLY A 221 11.75 -0.77 26.42
CA GLY A 221 12.51 -1.86 27.07
C GLY A 221 11.92 -3.24 26.82
N PRO A 222 10.61 -3.46 27.05
CA PRO A 222 9.95 -4.73 26.75
C PRO A 222 10.02 -5.15 25.27
N PHE A 223 9.98 -4.20 24.34
CA PHE A 223 10.05 -4.46 22.90
C PHE A 223 11.47 -4.79 22.46
N ILE A 224 12.47 -4.07 22.99
CA ILE A 224 13.90 -4.34 22.75
C ILE A 224 14.25 -5.74 23.24
N THR A 225 13.80 -6.10 24.43
CA THR A 225 14.06 -7.44 25.03
C THR A 225 13.48 -8.56 24.17
N ARG A 226 12.30 -8.33 23.56
CA ARG A 226 11.67 -9.27 22.64
C ARG A 226 12.21 -9.18 21.20
N GLY A 227 13.03 -8.20 20.87
CA GLY A 227 13.50 -7.94 19.52
C GLY A 227 12.40 -7.52 18.53
N THR A 228 11.29 -6.96 19.02
CA THR A 228 10.14 -6.58 18.19
C THR A 228 10.16 -5.11 17.75
N ILE A 229 10.75 -4.21 18.55
CA ILE A 229 11.15 -2.86 18.13
C ILE A 229 12.61 -2.72 18.51
N THR A 230 13.45 -2.37 17.56
CA THR A 230 14.90 -2.28 17.75
C THR A 230 15.39 -0.89 17.33
N GLN A 231 16.60 -0.51 17.75
CA GLN A 231 17.22 0.73 17.28
C GLN A 231 17.35 0.76 15.76
N ALA A 232 17.67 -0.39 15.14
CA ALA A 232 17.77 -0.48 13.68
C ALA A 232 16.45 -0.12 12.99
N MET A 233 15.30 -0.48 13.57
CA MET A 233 13.98 -0.10 13.01
C MET A 233 13.70 1.39 13.17
N LEU A 234 14.22 2.03 14.22
CA LEU A 234 14.08 3.47 14.44
C LEU A 234 15.01 4.28 13.55
N ASP A 235 16.19 3.77 13.27
CA ASP A 235 17.15 4.41 12.37
C ASP A 235 16.75 4.24 10.90
N ASP A 236 16.17 3.08 10.58
CA ASP A 236 15.78 2.67 9.23
C ASP A 236 14.69 1.59 9.27
N PRO A 237 13.40 1.96 9.16
CA PRO A 237 12.30 1.00 9.14
C PRO A 237 12.43 -0.09 8.07
N ASN A 238 13.07 0.19 6.96
CA ASN A 238 13.31 -0.79 5.91
C ASN A 238 14.28 -1.90 6.32
N SER A 239 14.97 -1.76 7.45
CA SER A 239 15.74 -2.86 8.05
C SER A 239 14.87 -4.07 8.37
N LEU A 240 13.59 -3.85 8.73
CA LEU A 240 12.62 -4.91 8.97
C LEU A 240 12.33 -5.71 7.70
N LEU A 241 12.12 -5.02 6.57
CA LEU A 241 11.85 -5.66 5.27
C LEU A 241 13.05 -6.50 4.84
N ARG A 242 14.28 -5.95 4.93
CA ARG A 242 15.50 -6.69 4.63
C ARG A 242 15.69 -7.91 5.54
N ALA A 243 15.35 -7.78 6.82
CA ALA A 243 15.40 -8.90 7.75
C ALA A 243 14.41 -10.02 7.38
N HIS A 244 13.21 -9.67 6.93
CA HIS A 244 12.18 -10.63 6.52
C HIS A 244 12.64 -11.49 5.35
N ILE A 245 13.36 -10.93 4.38
CA ILE A 245 13.81 -11.65 3.18
C ILE A 245 15.21 -12.28 3.32
N SER A 246 15.94 -11.98 4.40
CA SER A 246 17.37 -12.33 4.55
C SER A 246 17.67 -13.82 4.44
N LYS A 247 16.70 -14.68 4.71
CA LYS A 247 16.83 -16.15 4.66
C LYS A 247 15.93 -16.79 3.61
N GLN A 248 15.33 -15.97 2.74
CA GLN A 248 14.48 -16.45 1.66
C GLN A 248 15.29 -16.62 0.38
N THR A 249 14.90 -17.59 -0.44
CA THR A 249 15.40 -17.71 -1.81
C THR A 249 14.45 -16.96 -2.73
N ILE A 250 14.80 -15.73 -3.08
CA ILE A 250 14.03 -14.90 -4.01
C ILE A 250 14.59 -15.13 -5.40
N LEU A 251 13.74 -15.58 -6.31
CA LEU A 251 14.11 -15.88 -7.70
C LEU A 251 14.10 -14.63 -8.57
N SER A 252 13.11 -13.77 -8.36
CA SER A 252 12.97 -12.52 -9.11
C SER A 252 12.17 -11.50 -8.32
N THR A 253 12.39 -10.22 -8.67
CA THR A 253 11.66 -9.08 -8.10
C THR A 253 11.25 -8.12 -9.20
N THR A 254 9.99 -7.71 -9.18
CA THR A 254 9.46 -6.56 -9.93
C THR A 254 9.25 -5.41 -8.95
N THR A 255 9.74 -4.22 -9.28
CA THR A 255 9.59 -3.03 -8.43
C THR A 255 8.57 -2.08 -9.03
N VAL A 256 7.61 -1.66 -8.22
CA VAL A 256 6.63 -0.63 -8.56
C VAL A 256 6.93 0.59 -7.70
N PHE A 257 7.22 1.70 -8.34
CA PHE A 257 7.44 3.00 -7.71
C PHE A 257 6.27 3.92 -8.04
N ILE A 258 5.66 4.54 -7.03
CA ILE A 258 4.60 5.54 -7.20
C ILE A 258 4.83 6.74 -6.30
N SER A 259 4.36 7.91 -6.74
CA SER A 259 4.41 9.15 -5.98
C SER A 259 3.21 10.03 -6.30
N THR A 260 2.75 10.80 -5.31
CA THR A 260 1.76 11.87 -5.52
C THR A 260 2.38 13.11 -6.17
N ALA A 261 3.70 13.21 -6.17
CA ALA A 261 4.46 14.23 -6.88
C ALA A 261 5.46 13.53 -7.81
N PRO A 262 5.03 13.06 -9.00
CA PRO A 262 5.90 12.37 -9.93
C PRO A 262 7.09 13.27 -10.31
N PRO A 263 8.29 12.70 -10.41
CA PRO A 263 9.49 13.48 -10.71
C PRO A 263 9.40 14.10 -12.11
N PRO A 264 9.94 15.33 -12.29
CA PRO A 264 10.10 15.92 -13.61
C PRO A 264 11.10 15.09 -14.47
N PRO A 265 10.98 15.16 -15.82
CA PRO A 265 10.14 16.09 -16.56
C PRO A 265 8.68 15.66 -16.66
N PRO A 266 7.74 16.64 -16.70
CA PRO A 266 6.37 16.38 -17.08
C PRO A 266 6.32 15.72 -18.45
N GLY A 267 5.48 14.69 -18.60
CA GLY A 267 5.32 13.99 -19.87
C GLY A 267 5.96 12.59 -19.95
N LEU A 268 6.63 12.12 -18.88
CA LEU A 268 7.02 10.71 -18.77
C LEU A 268 5.85 9.80 -18.42
N PHE A 269 4.77 10.39 -17.90
CA PHE A 269 3.59 9.67 -17.44
C PHE A 269 2.46 9.94 -18.42
N GLY A 270 1.92 8.89 -19.00
CA GLY A 270 0.89 8.98 -20.02
C GLY A 270 -0.49 8.57 -19.54
N GLY A 271 -1.44 8.72 -20.45
CA GLY A 271 -2.67 7.98 -20.40
C GLY A 271 -3.73 8.44 -19.39
N GLY A 272 -3.86 9.73 -19.14
CA GLY A 272 -5.04 10.23 -18.45
C GLY A 272 -4.89 10.45 -16.94
N THR A 273 -3.68 10.64 -16.51
CA THR A 273 -3.36 11.01 -15.12
C THR A 273 -3.10 12.51 -14.95
N ASP A 274 -3.35 13.29 -15.98
CA ASP A 274 -3.14 14.76 -15.98
C ASP A 274 -3.94 15.46 -14.89
N ASN A 275 -5.06 14.90 -14.47
CA ASN A 275 -5.89 15.44 -13.39
C ASN A 275 -5.25 15.31 -12.00
N ILE A 276 -4.18 14.53 -11.82
CA ILE A 276 -3.44 14.50 -10.55
C ILE A 276 -2.90 15.88 -10.21
N ALA A 277 -2.48 16.66 -11.21
CA ALA A 277 -1.88 17.97 -11.00
C ALA A 277 -2.80 18.97 -10.28
N PHE A 278 -4.13 18.86 -10.43
CA PHE A 278 -5.05 19.79 -9.76
C PHE A 278 -5.13 19.53 -8.25
N LEU A 279 -4.85 18.31 -7.79
CA LEU A 279 -4.82 17.95 -6.37
C LEU A 279 -3.60 18.53 -5.64
N LEU A 280 -2.55 18.87 -6.37
CA LEU A 280 -1.39 19.56 -5.79
C LEU A 280 -1.74 20.97 -5.30
N GLY A 281 -2.88 21.50 -5.73
CA GLY A 281 -3.32 22.84 -5.40
C GLY A 281 -2.47 23.91 -6.07
N GLN A 282 -2.85 25.16 -5.87
CA GLN A 282 -2.06 26.33 -6.31
C GLN A 282 -1.59 27.08 -5.08
N ALA A 283 -0.28 27.22 -4.92
CA ALA A 283 0.34 27.88 -3.77
C ALA A 283 -0.14 29.32 -3.52
N ASN A 284 -0.66 30.00 -4.56
CA ASN A 284 -1.09 31.39 -4.54
C ASN A 284 -2.62 31.56 -4.67
N ALA A 285 -3.40 30.49 -4.52
CA ALA A 285 -4.86 30.60 -4.57
C ALA A 285 -5.38 31.38 -3.36
N ALA A 286 -6.27 32.31 -3.59
CA ALA A 286 -6.92 33.10 -2.53
C ALA A 286 -7.84 32.26 -1.61
N ALA A 287 -8.24 31.07 -2.06
CA ALA A 287 -8.93 30.04 -1.28
C ALA A 287 -8.07 28.78 -1.21
N PRO A 288 -8.06 28.06 -0.08
CA PRO A 288 -7.32 26.82 0.01
C PRO A 288 -7.90 25.80 -0.99
N ASN A 289 -7.07 25.37 -1.93
CA ASN A 289 -7.31 24.18 -2.71
C ASN A 289 -6.96 22.96 -1.87
N ALA A 290 -7.44 21.80 -2.27
CA ALA A 290 -6.97 20.57 -1.69
C ALA A 290 -5.43 20.51 -1.83
N GLN A 291 -4.74 20.40 -0.70
CA GLN A 291 -3.31 20.16 -0.67
C GLN A 291 -3.12 18.68 -0.41
N SER A 292 -2.58 17.97 -1.41
CA SER A 292 -2.17 16.59 -1.17
C SER A 292 -0.82 16.57 -0.46
N THR A 293 -0.70 15.74 0.56
CA THR A 293 0.59 15.42 1.16
C THR A 293 1.45 14.70 0.14
N GLN A 294 2.73 15.04 0.05
CA GLN A 294 3.65 14.28 -0.77
C GLN A 294 3.75 12.86 -0.21
N MET A 295 3.48 11.88 -1.06
CA MET A 295 3.62 10.47 -0.73
C MET A 295 4.51 9.80 -1.78
N ILE A 296 5.41 8.95 -1.30
CA ILE A 296 6.21 8.04 -2.11
C ILE A 296 5.99 6.64 -1.58
N ALA A 297 5.73 5.70 -2.48
CA ALA A 297 5.67 4.29 -2.12
C ALA A 297 6.44 3.43 -3.12
N VAL A 298 7.09 2.41 -2.59
CA VAL A 298 7.79 1.40 -3.38
C VAL A 298 7.25 0.04 -2.98
N PHE A 299 6.80 -0.73 -3.97
CA PHE A 299 6.35 -2.10 -3.80
C PHE A 299 7.34 -3.04 -4.48
N TRP A 300 7.74 -4.08 -3.78
CA TRP A 300 8.55 -5.17 -4.33
C TRP A 300 7.69 -6.42 -4.41
N ILE A 301 7.45 -6.86 -5.63
CA ILE A 301 6.69 -8.06 -5.95
C ILE A 301 7.71 -9.16 -6.22
N GLU A 302 7.79 -10.11 -5.31
CA GLU A 302 8.85 -11.09 -5.24
C GLU A 302 8.33 -12.49 -5.57
N THR A 303 9.05 -13.23 -6.41
CA THR A 303 8.85 -14.66 -6.57
C THR A 303 9.78 -15.40 -5.63
N VAL A 304 9.21 -15.99 -4.60
CA VAL A 304 9.94 -16.70 -3.54
C VAL A 304 9.88 -18.20 -3.76
N GLN A 305 11.02 -18.88 -3.62
CA GLN A 305 11.11 -20.31 -3.60
C GLN A 305 11.19 -20.82 -2.16
N ALA A 306 10.39 -21.82 -1.82
CA ALA A 306 10.42 -22.49 -0.53
C ALA A 306 10.46 -24.00 -0.67
N VAL A 307 11.12 -24.65 0.29
CA VAL A 307 11.07 -26.09 0.45
C VAL A 307 10.10 -26.42 1.57
N LEU A 308 9.05 -27.16 1.22
CA LEU A 308 8.04 -27.63 2.15
C LEU A 308 8.28 -29.10 2.47
N GLU A 309 8.02 -29.49 3.69
CA GLU A 309 7.98 -30.91 4.10
C GLU A 309 6.53 -31.32 4.23
N VAL A 310 6.10 -32.20 3.33
CA VAL A 310 4.74 -32.76 3.30
C VAL A 310 4.77 -34.09 4.02
N GLY A 311 3.95 -34.24 5.06
CA GLY A 311 3.87 -35.46 5.89
C GLY A 311 3.27 -36.64 5.15
N PRO A 312 3.14 -37.78 5.86
CA PRO A 312 2.42 -38.95 5.33
C PRO A 312 1.00 -38.58 4.88
N TYR A 313 0.53 -39.20 3.82
CA TYR A 313 -0.78 -38.93 3.22
C TYR A 313 -1.32 -40.18 2.55
N LYS A 314 -2.62 -40.38 2.64
CA LYS A 314 -3.34 -41.41 1.86
C LYS A 314 -4.26 -40.70 0.86
N VAL A 315 -4.35 -41.25 -0.34
CA VAL A 315 -5.27 -40.76 -1.36
C VAL A 315 -6.71 -40.79 -0.83
N GLY A 316 -7.36 -39.65 -0.82
CA GLY A 316 -8.69 -39.46 -0.23
C GLY A 316 -8.71 -38.74 1.12
N ASP A 317 -7.56 -38.59 1.77
CA ASP A 317 -7.45 -37.76 2.98
C ASP A 317 -7.66 -36.27 2.67
N PRO A 318 -8.06 -35.46 3.66
CA PRO A 318 -8.09 -33.99 3.51
C PRO A 318 -6.71 -33.42 3.15
N PRO A 319 -6.67 -32.28 2.44
CA PRO A 319 -5.42 -31.61 2.10
C PRO A 319 -4.55 -31.32 3.33
N ILE A 320 -3.26 -31.52 3.20
CA ILE A 320 -2.28 -31.18 4.25
C ILE A 320 -2.00 -29.69 4.20
N LEU A 321 -2.14 -28.99 5.34
CA LEU A 321 -1.76 -27.58 5.48
C LEU A 321 -0.30 -27.47 5.90
N VAL A 322 0.55 -26.98 5.01
CA VAL A 322 1.99 -26.79 5.25
C VAL A 322 2.30 -25.29 5.28
N ARG A 323 3.24 -24.89 6.12
CA ARG A 323 3.71 -23.50 6.22
C ARG A 323 5.15 -23.38 5.77
N ALA A 324 5.48 -22.29 5.07
CA ALA A 324 6.87 -21.92 4.85
C ALA A 324 7.57 -21.62 6.20
N LYS A 325 8.89 -21.72 6.22
CA LYS A 325 9.67 -21.37 7.42
C LYS A 325 9.80 -19.84 7.53
N PRO A 326 9.59 -19.26 8.73
CA PRO A 326 9.82 -17.83 8.92
C PRO A 326 11.32 -17.50 8.89
N SER A 327 11.66 -16.33 8.36
CA SER A 327 13.03 -15.78 8.41
C SER A 327 13.35 -15.18 9.77
N ILE A 328 12.34 -14.54 10.38
CA ILE A 328 12.42 -13.93 11.72
C ILE A 328 11.21 -14.31 12.57
N ALA A 329 11.35 -14.16 13.87
CA ALA A 329 10.25 -14.45 14.80
C ALA A 329 9.02 -13.57 14.51
N GLY A 330 7.82 -14.18 14.60
CA GLY A 330 6.56 -13.45 14.39
C GLY A 330 6.19 -13.17 12.93
N GLN A 331 7.06 -13.48 11.97
CA GLN A 331 6.77 -13.27 10.55
C GLN A 331 5.53 -14.06 10.10
N LYS A 332 4.64 -13.41 9.38
CA LYS A 332 3.59 -14.08 8.61
C LYS A 332 4.24 -14.83 7.45
N VAL A 333 3.92 -16.10 7.32
CA VAL A 333 4.50 -16.95 6.28
C VAL A 333 3.43 -17.52 5.37
N ALA A 334 3.81 -17.81 4.13
CA ALA A 334 2.93 -18.47 3.18
C ALA A 334 2.44 -19.81 3.70
N ARG A 335 1.18 -20.11 3.43
CA ARG A 335 0.52 -21.38 3.77
C ARG A 335 0.09 -22.05 2.48
N PHE A 336 0.27 -23.35 2.43
CA PHE A 336 -0.01 -24.15 1.26
C PHE A 336 -0.97 -25.27 1.64
N SER A 337 -2.00 -25.47 0.83
CA SER A 337 -2.85 -26.64 0.87
C SER A 337 -2.33 -27.63 -0.16
N VAL A 338 -1.83 -28.78 0.31
CA VAL A 338 -1.19 -29.77 -0.55
C VAL A 338 -2.01 -31.05 -0.55
N THR A 339 -2.44 -31.49 -1.74
CA THR A 339 -3.12 -32.76 -1.95
C THR A 339 -2.24 -33.63 -2.84
N PRO A 340 -1.41 -34.53 -2.28
CA PRO A 340 -0.62 -35.45 -3.08
C PRO A 340 -1.52 -36.34 -3.96
N PRO A 341 -1.17 -36.58 -5.25
CA PRO A 341 -1.97 -37.43 -6.12
C PRO A 341 -1.75 -38.94 -5.89
N PHE A 342 -0.91 -39.29 -4.93
CA PHE A 342 -0.57 -40.68 -4.55
C PHE A 342 -0.28 -40.76 -3.05
N ASP A 343 -0.29 -41.98 -2.53
CA ASP A 343 0.05 -42.26 -1.13
C ASP A 343 1.49 -41.91 -0.80
N LEU A 344 1.68 -41.23 0.32
CA LEU A 344 2.98 -40.92 0.91
C LEU A 344 3.12 -41.67 2.24
N ASP A 345 3.96 -42.67 2.29
CA ASP A 345 4.21 -43.46 3.53
C ASP A 345 5.19 -42.74 4.48
N ALA A 346 5.96 -41.78 3.96
CA ALA A 346 6.93 -41.01 4.71
C ALA A 346 6.94 -39.56 4.25
N PRO A 347 7.40 -38.60 5.11
CA PRO A 347 7.52 -37.20 4.73
C PRO A 347 8.40 -37.00 3.49
N ARG A 348 7.96 -36.13 2.60
CA ARG A 348 8.70 -35.72 1.40
C ARG A 348 8.90 -34.23 1.35
N LYS A 349 10.06 -33.81 0.83
CA LYS A 349 10.34 -32.40 0.53
C LYS A 349 9.90 -32.09 -0.89
N ILE A 350 9.13 -31.00 -1.02
CA ILE A 350 8.73 -30.43 -2.31
C ILE A 350 9.20 -29.00 -2.40
N THR A 351 9.59 -28.58 -3.59
CA THR A 351 9.92 -27.17 -3.86
C THR A 351 8.70 -26.49 -4.47
N VAL A 352 8.33 -25.35 -3.91
CA VAL A 352 7.21 -24.54 -4.37
C VAL A 352 7.68 -23.11 -4.60
N THR A 353 6.98 -22.39 -5.47
CA THR A 353 7.14 -20.96 -5.63
C THR A 353 5.84 -20.26 -5.25
N PHE A 354 5.96 -19.05 -4.70
CA PHE A 354 4.82 -18.20 -4.37
C PHE A 354 5.19 -16.72 -4.53
N THR A 355 4.18 -15.89 -4.65
CA THR A 355 4.35 -14.44 -4.70
C THR A 355 4.31 -13.88 -3.29
N GLN A 356 5.23 -12.96 -3.00
CA GLN A 356 5.29 -12.14 -1.80
C GLN A 356 5.31 -10.68 -2.23
N ILE A 357 4.65 -9.83 -1.45
CA ILE A 357 4.69 -8.38 -1.67
C ILE A 357 5.24 -7.75 -0.40
N GLN A 358 6.28 -6.95 -0.56
CA GLN A 358 6.77 -6.02 0.46
C GLN A 358 6.59 -4.60 -0.06
N TYR A 359 6.38 -3.65 0.84
CA TYR A 359 6.33 -2.24 0.44
C TYR A 359 6.80 -1.33 1.57
N THR A 360 7.21 -0.14 1.19
CA THR A 360 7.40 1.00 2.09
C THR A 360 6.67 2.20 1.51
N GLN A 361 6.07 2.99 2.39
CA GLN A 361 5.37 4.23 2.03
C GLN A 361 5.77 5.33 3.00
N THR A 362 6.14 6.46 2.48
CA THR A 362 6.52 7.66 3.24
C THR A 362 5.72 8.86 2.79
#